data_269f6dabd04a442c048e0d54ab65b370
#
_entry.id   269f6dabd04a442c048e0d54ab65b370
#
_cell.length_a   1.000
_cell.length_b   1.000
_cell.length_c   1.000
_cell.angle_alpha   90.00
_cell.angle_beta   90.00
_cell.angle_gamma   90.00
#
_symmetry.space_group_name_H-M   'P 1'
#
loop_
_entity.id
_entity.type
_entity.pdbx_description
1 polymer ?
#
loop_
_entity_poly.entity_id
_entity_poly.type
_entity_poly.pdbx_seq_one_letter_code
_entity_poly.pdbx_strand_id
1 'polypeptide(L)'
;MQVFIVEKNHAGQRLDKFLHKYLPEASNSFIYKMLRKKNITLNGKKAEGKELLEIGDEIKCFFSEETFAKFSGTSVSASTDIPAVKKEKPAKTKSGVSEYKRAYDKLSEENIRIIYEDGNVLILSKPAGVLTQKAENNDLSLNEWMIGYLLEKGKIKEEELRLFKPSVCNRLDRNTTGLVLCGISLIGTQKLNDLIKNRKIRKYYRTICIGEVKNPGILEGTLTKDHKKNKVTIEEDGEEAIKTAYTPIQKLNQKYTYLEVELITGKTHQIRAHLASIEHALVGDTKYGNAEVNQSFKKKYKLDSQLLHAYRLEFPVLDGCLEPLSEMVFLAPLPKEFKTILKDLT
;
A
#
# COMPACT_ATOMS: atom_id res chain seq x y z
N MET A 1 33.55 -3.84 -17.84
CA MET A 1 32.88 -4.98 -17.19
C MET A 1 32.16 -4.46 -15.96
N GLN A 2 30.85 -4.72 -15.83
CA GLN A 2 30.05 -4.33 -14.67
C GLN A 2 29.69 -5.59 -13.86
N VAL A 3 29.76 -5.48 -12.53
CA VAL A 3 29.43 -6.57 -11.60
C VAL A 3 28.36 -6.05 -10.65
N PHE A 4 27.30 -6.83 -10.47
CA PHE A 4 26.22 -6.57 -9.52
C PHE A 4 26.16 -7.73 -8.52
N ILE A 5 26.13 -7.40 -7.26
CA ILE A 5 25.81 -8.36 -6.20
C ILE A 5 24.35 -8.18 -5.84
N VAL A 6 23.62 -9.27 -5.82
CA VAL A 6 22.20 -9.27 -5.48
C VAL A 6 22.05 -9.01 -3.99
N GLU A 7 21.53 -7.85 -3.65
CA GLU A 7 21.20 -7.45 -2.30
C GLU A 7 19.74 -7.82 -1.96
N LYS A 8 19.33 -7.59 -0.72
CA LYS A 8 17.99 -7.91 -0.19
C LYS A 8 16.84 -7.39 -1.10
N ASN A 9 16.97 -6.18 -1.65
CA ASN A 9 15.96 -5.56 -2.50
C ASN A 9 15.98 -6.06 -3.96
N HIS A 10 16.92 -6.94 -4.29
CA HIS A 10 17.06 -7.53 -5.62
C HIS A 10 16.65 -9.00 -5.65
N ALA A 11 16.68 -9.68 -4.49
CA ALA A 11 16.34 -11.10 -4.38
C ALA A 11 14.84 -11.36 -4.62
N GLY A 12 14.51 -12.57 -5.05
CA GLY A 12 13.13 -13.00 -5.29
C GLY A 12 12.53 -12.52 -6.62
N GLN A 13 13.29 -11.79 -7.45
CA GLN A 13 12.87 -11.44 -8.83
C GLN A 13 13.62 -12.28 -9.86
N ARG A 14 13.06 -12.36 -11.06
CA ARG A 14 13.73 -13.04 -12.18
C ARG A 14 14.89 -12.20 -12.70
N LEU A 15 15.96 -12.87 -13.15
CA LEU A 15 17.15 -12.23 -13.71
C LEU A 15 16.82 -11.29 -14.88
N ASP A 16 15.91 -11.67 -15.80
CA ASP A 16 15.51 -10.80 -16.91
C ASP A 16 14.85 -9.51 -16.42
N LYS A 17 14.00 -9.59 -15.38
CA LYS A 17 13.37 -8.41 -14.77
C LYS A 17 14.38 -7.49 -14.09
N PHE A 18 15.35 -8.08 -13.39
CA PHE A 18 16.47 -7.34 -12.82
C PHE A 18 17.27 -6.59 -13.90
N LEU A 19 17.66 -7.29 -14.97
CA LEU A 19 18.44 -6.71 -16.08
C LEU A 19 17.68 -5.55 -16.74
N HIS A 20 16.38 -5.64 -16.96
CA HIS A 20 15.59 -4.55 -17.51
C HIS A 20 15.56 -3.28 -16.63
N LYS A 21 15.68 -3.42 -15.31
CA LYS A 21 15.75 -2.27 -14.43
C LYS A 21 17.10 -1.52 -14.54
N TYR A 22 18.17 -2.28 -14.74
CA TYR A 22 19.51 -1.70 -14.91
C TYR A 22 19.80 -1.24 -16.34
N LEU A 23 19.14 -1.85 -17.32
CA LEU A 23 19.29 -1.58 -18.74
C LEU A 23 17.91 -1.26 -19.35
N PRO A 24 17.27 -0.15 -18.94
CA PRO A 24 15.90 0.17 -19.36
C PRO A 24 15.75 0.38 -20.86
N GLU A 25 16.82 0.84 -21.54
CA GLU A 25 16.83 1.07 -22.99
C GLU A 25 17.17 -0.21 -23.79
N ALA A 26 17.48 -1.33 -23.12
CA ALA A 26 17.77 -2.59 -23.77
C ALA A 26 16.50 -3.35 -24.12
N SER A 27 16.36 -3.76 -25.39
CA SER A 27 15.24 -4.61 -25.80
C SER A 27 15.34 -6.01 -25.18
N ASN A 28 14.21 -6.69 -25.02
CA ASN A 28 14.15 -8.10 -24.60
C ASN A 28 15.09 -8.98 -25.44
N SER A 29 15.05 -8.81 -26.78
CA SER A 29 15.89 -9.55 -27.70
C SER A 29 17.38 -9.36 -27.43
N PHE A 30 17.80 -8.14 -27.07
CA PHE A 30 19.17 -7.84 -26.73
C PHE A 30 19.59 -8.56 -25.45
N ILE A 31 18.81 -8.46 -24.36
CA ILE A 31 19.12 -9.11 -23.09
C ILE A 31 19.26 -10.62 -23.26
N TYR A 32 18.29 -11.27 -23.89
CA TYR A 32 18.34 -12.73 -24.14
C TYR A 32 19.48 -13.14 -25.08
N LYS A 33 19.84 -12.30 -26.05
CA LYS A 33 21.02 -12.53 -26.90
C LYS A 33 22.31 -12.48 -26.07
N MET A 34 22.43 -11.54 -25.13
CA MET A 34 23.61 -11.40 -24.26
C MET A 34 23.74 -12.56 -23.27
N LEU A 35 22.63 -13.02 -22.69
CA LEU A 35 22.59 -14.23 -21.85
C LEU A 35 23.04 -15.48 -22.63
N ARG A 36 22.49 -15.68 -23.84
CA ARG A 36 22.88 -16.83 -24.70
C ARG A 36 24.37 -16.82 -25.05
N LYS A 37 24.95 -15.63 -25.30
CA LYS A 37 26.36 -15.45 -25.63
C LYS A 37 27.30 -15.46 -24.44
N LYS A 38 26.80 -15.65 -23.21
CA LYS A 38 27.53 -15.53 -21.95
C LYS A 38 28.15 -14.14 -21.74
N ASN A 39 27.66 -13.10 -22.41
CA ASN A 39 28.03 -11.72 -22.14
C ASN A 39 27.32 -11.17 -20.89
N ILE A 40 26.31 -11.89 -20.38
CA ILE A 40 25.75 -11.76 -19.06
C ILE A 40 25.77 -13.14 -18.41
N THR A 41 26.32 -13.22 -17.18
CA THR A 41 26.42 -14.46 -16.43
C THR A 41 25.84 -14.29 -15.04
N LEU A 42 25.29 -15.37 -14.47
CA LEU A 42 24.85 -15.47 -13.08
C LEU A 42 25.79 -16.47 -12.37
N ASN A 43 26.46 -16.01 -11.31
CA ASN A 43 27.44 -16.81 -10.55
C ASN A 43 28.50 -17.47 -11.45
N GLY A 44 28.97 -16.73 -12.46
CA GLY A 44 29.94 -17.21 -13.44
C GLY A 44 29.40 -18.21 -14.46
N LYS A 45 28.13 -18.61 -14.38
CA LYS A 45 27.49 -19.57 -15.28
C LYS A 45 26.61 -18.89 -16.33
N LYS A 46 26.36 -19.59 -17.43
CA LYS A 46 25.37 -19.19 -18.42
C LYS A 46 23.97 -19.19 -17.78
N ALA A 47 23.20 -18.16 -18.04
CA ALA A 47 21.84 -18.01 -17.55
C ALA A 47 20.83 -17.86 -18.69
N GLU A 48 19.57 -18.19 -18.43
CA GLU A 48 18.44 -18.13 -19.37
C GLU A 48 17.54 -16.90 -19.15
N GLY A 49 17.73 -16.18 -18.01
CA GLY A 49 16.95 -15.01 -17.65
C GLY A 49 15.70 -15.30 -16.81
N LYS A 50 15.35 -16.58 -16.62
CA LYS A 50 14.18 -17.02 -15.84
C LYS A 50 14.51 -17.35 -14.38
N GLU A 51 15.79 -17.42 -14.06
CA GLU A 51 16.32 -17.72 -12.73
C GLU A 51 15.80 -16.71 -11.72
N LEU A 52 15.38 -17.18 -10.54
CA LEU A 52 15.07 -16.34 -9.40
C LEU A 52 16.37 -16.01 -8.70
N LEU A 53 16.61 -14.72 -8.51
CA LEU A 53 17.82 -14.22 -7.87
C LEU A 53 17.76 -14.42 -6.35
N GLU A 54 18.88 -14.86 -5.78
CA GLU A 54 19.07 -15.00 -4.33
C GLU A 54 20.04 -13.94 -3.81
N ILE A 55 19.99 -13.65 -2.50
CA ILE A 55 20.92 -12.71 -1.87
C ILE A 55 22.34 -13.26 -2.01
N GLY A 56 23.26 -12.42 -2.48
CA GLY A 56 24.67 -12.79 -2.72
C GLY A 56 24.95 -13.29 -4.13
N ASP A 57 23.94 -13.51 -4.98
CA ASP A 57 24.17 -13.84 -6.39
C ASP A 57 24.99 -12.76 -7.07
N GLU A 58 25.96 -13.19 -7.88
CA GLU A 58 26.82 -12.34 -8.67
C GLU A 58 26.38 -12.31 -10.15
N ILE A 59 26.02 -11.13 -10.64
CA ILE A 59 25.66 -10.92 -12.04
C ILE A 59 26.80 -10.13 -12.71
N LYS A 60 27.46 -10.73 -13.71
CA LYS A 60 28.49 -10.06 -14.49
C LYS A 60 27.99 -9.71 -15.88
N CYS A 61 28.17 -8.45 -16.28
CA CYS A 61 27.89 -7.95 -17.62
C CYS A 61 29.22 -7.61 -18.32
N PHE A 62 29.59 -8.40 -19.33
CA PHE A 62 30.80 -8.21 -20.14
C PHE A 62 30.54 -7.27 -21.30
N PHE A 63 30.13 -6.02 -21.00
CA PHE A 63 29.96 -4.96 -21.99
C PHE A 63 31.08 -3.92 -21.88
N SER A 64 31.32 -3.20 -22.99
CA SER A 64 32.10 -1.95 -22.92
C SER A 64 31.31 -0.92 -22.10
N GLU A 65 32.00 0.02 -21.48
CA GLU A 65 31.36 1.11 -20.71
C GLU A 65 30.44 1.94 -21.59
N GLU A 66 30.75 2.17 -22.84
CA GLU A 66 29.90 2.84 -23.82
C GLU A 66 28.59 2.08 -24.06
N THR A 67 28.67 0.77 -24.24
CA THR A 67 27.49 -0.09 -24.45
C THR A 67 26.63 -0.11 -23.19
N PHE A 68 27.24 -0.19 -22.02
CA PHE A 68 26.52 -0.17 -20.77
C PHE A 68 25.81 1.18 -20.56
N ALA A 69 26.53 2.29 -20.73
CA ALA A 69 26.01 3.65 -20.64
C ALA A 69 24.82 3.89 -21.60
N LYS A 70 24.92 3.40 -22.84
CA LYS A 70 23.85 3.50 -23.84
C LYS A 70 22.55 2.83 -23.38
N PHE A 71 22.63 1.69 -22.69
CA PHE A 71 21.45 0.94 -22.29
C PHE A 71 21.01 1.23 -20.85
N SER A 72 21.86 1.81 -20.01
CA SER A 72 21.53 2.20 -18.63
C SER A 72 20.83 3.55 -18.52
N GLY A 73 20.70 4.30 -19.63
CA GLY A 73 20.11 5.64 -19.62
C GLY A 73 20.93 6.70 -18.88
N THR A 74 22.17 6.39 -18.50
CA THR A 74 23.13 7.33 -17.91
C THR A 74 23.97 7.94 -19.01
N SER A 75 23.75 9.21 -19.35
CA SER A 75 24.64 9.98 -20.19
C SER A 75 25.98 10.19 -19.47
N VAL A 76 27.00 9.48 -19.85
CA VAL A 76 28.38 9.77 -19.46
C VAL A 76 28.80 11.06 -20.20
N SER A 77 28.94 12.14 -19.46
CA SER A 77 29.63 13.34 -19.97
C SER A 77 31.12 13.02 -20.07
N ALA A 78 31.56 12.51 -21.22
CA ALA A 78 32.94 12.52 -21.60
C ALA A 78 33.27 13.92 -22.16
N SER A 79 34.16 14.62 -21.48
CA SER A 79 34.76 15.86 -21.91
C SER A 79 35.60 15.60 -23.18
N THR A 80 35.17 16.09 -24.33
CA THR A 80 36.05 16.58 -25.44
C THR A 80 35.25 17.54 -26.31
N ASP A 81 35.83 18.67 -26.57
CA ASP A 81 35.33 19.81 -27.33
C ASP A 81 34.83 19.45 -28.74
N ILE A 82 33.68 20.01 -29.14
CA ILE A 82 33.35 20.53 -30.49
C ILE A 82 31.92 21.19 -30.46
N PRO A 83 31.53 22.13 -31.39
CA PRO A 83 30.89 23.39 -31.03
C PRO A 83 29.34 23.42 -31.06
N ALA A 84 28.86 24.50 -30.48
CA ALA A 84 27.49 24.88 -30.23
C ALA A 84 26.44 24.54 -31.30
N VAL A 85 25.43 23.74 -30.94
CA VAL A 85 24.10 23.73 -31.55
C VAL A 85 23.07 23.97 -30.43
N LYS A 86 22.12 24.83 -30.75
CA LYS A 86 21.13 25.50 -29.94
C LYS A 86 20.57 24.64 -28.78
N LYS A 87 20.67 25.19 -27.55
CA LYS A 87 20.07 24.69 -26.32
C LYS A 87 18.55 24.74 -26.41
N GLU A 88 17.90 23.61 -26.58
CA GLU A 88 16.58 23.41 -26.07
C GLU A 88 16.69 23.14 -24.55
N LYS A 89 15.95 23.92 -23.75
CA LYS A 89 15.94 23.82 -22.31
C LYS A 89 15.48 22.41 -21.93
N PRO A 90 16.22 21.64 -21.10
CA PRO A 90 15.70 20.38 -20.58
C PRO A 90 14.47 20.68 -19.75
N ALA A 91 13.37 20.01 -20.06
CA ALA A 91 12.20 19.97 -19.20
C ALA A 91 12.68 19.55 -17.79
N LYS A 92 12.42 20.37 -16.80
CA LYS A 92 12.71 20.08 -15.38
C LYS A 92 11.90 18.84 -14.96
N THR A 93 12.45 17.67 -15.11
CA THR A 93 12.04 16.51 -14.33
C THR A 93 12.36 16.83 -12.87
N LYS A 94 11.36 17.31 -12.14
CA LYS A 94 11.45 17.38 -10.68
C LYS A 94 11.82 15.98 -10.22
N SER A 95 12.95 15.80 -9.55
CA SER A 95 13.39 14.49 -9.06
C SER A 95 12.24 13.90 -8.22
N GLY A 96 11.90 12.62 -8.45
CA GLY A 96 10.81 11.96 -7.71
C GLY A 96 11.01 12.01 -6.18
N VAL A 97 12.23 12.20 -5.73
CA VAL A 97 12.61 12.36 -4.31
C VAL A 97 12.04 13.62 -3.69
N SER A 98 11.94 14.74 -4.45
CA SER A 98 11.34 15.98 -3.94
C SER A 98 9.86 15.79 -3.56
N GLU A 99 9.18 14.84 -4.18
CA GLU A 99 7.80 14.48 -3.91
C GLU A 99 7.65 13.70 -2.60
N TYR A 100 8.49 12.71 -2.36
CA TYR A 100 8.48 11.91 -1.13
C TYR A 100 8.86 12.76 0.07
N LYS A 101 9.88 13.60 -0.06
CA LYS A 101 10.23 14.57 0.98
C LYS A 101 9.08 15.51 1.29
N ARG A 102 8.44 16.09 0.26
CA ARG A 102 7.27 16.95 0.43
C ARG A 102 6.11 16.24 1.15
N ALA A 103 5.85 14.96 0.82
CA ALA A 103 4.82 14.17 1.48
C ALA A 103 5.17 13.91 2.94
N TYR A 104 6.42 13.54 3.23
CA TYR A 104 6.91 13.35 4.58
C TYR A 104 6.77 14.61 5.43
N ASP A 105 7.29 15.74 4.96
CA ASP A 105 7.25 17.01 5.68
C ASP A 105 5.81 17.46 5.99
N LYS A 106 4.91 17.39 4.99
CA LYS A 106 3.53 17.87 5.14
C LYS A 106 2.63 16.93 5.95
N LEU A 107 2.76 15.61 5.77
CA LEU A 107 1.87 14.66 6.43
C LEU A 107 2.40 14.19 7.78
N SER A 108 3.63 14.55 8.18
CA SER A 108 4.15 14.21 9.52
C SER A 108 3.38 14.93 10.64
N GLU A 109 2.71 16.05 10.34
CA GLU A 109 1.84 16.76 11.27
C GLU A 109 0.49 16.04 11.49
N GLU A 110 0.09 15.14 10.59
CA GLU A 110 -1.20 14.43 10.59
C GLU A 110 -1.28 13.24 11.55
N ASN A 111 -0.32 13.09 12.47
CA ASN A 111 -0.31 12.03 13.49
C ASN A 111 -0.31 10.59 12.91
N ILE A 112 0.42 10.38 11.81
CA ILE A 112 0.72 9.03 11.32
C ILE A 112 1.61 8.33 12.36
N ARG A 113 1.21 7.10 12.78
CA ARG A 113 1.96 6.34 13.79
C ARG A 113 2.51 5.05 13.20
N ILE A 114 3.74 4.74 13.57
CA ILE A 114 4.36 3.45 13.30
C ILE A 114 3.90 2.49 14.40
N ILE A 115 3.29 1.38 14.01
CA ILE A 115 2.83 0.32 14.91
C ILE A 115 3.86 -0.80 14.98
N TYR A 116 4.50 -1.11 13.85
CA TYR A 116 5.54 -2.11 13.74
C TYR A 116 6.46 -1.77 12.57
N GLU A 117 7.73 -2.11 12.71
CA GLU A 117 8.71 -1.97 11.65
C GLU A 117 9.82 -3.01 11.81
N ASP A 118 10.14 -3.68 10.71
CA ASP A 118 11.33 -4.49 10.56
C ASP A 118 12.01 -4.22 9.21
N GLY A 119 12.91 -5.10 8.77
CA GLY A 119 13.58 -4.92 7.47
C GLY A 119 12.71 -5.27 6.24
N ASN A 120 11.48 -5.77 6.38
CA ASN A 120 10.61 -6.24 5.30
C ASN A 120 9.25 -5.56 5.30
N VAL A 121 8.75 -5.20 6.48
CA VAL A 121 7.37 -4.76 6.70
C VAL A 121 7.35 -3.53 7.58
N LEU A 122 6.44 -2.62 7.25
CA LEU A 122 6.07 -1.49 8.07
C LEU A 122 4.55 -1.49 8.24
N ILE A 123 4.07 -1.42 9.48
CA ILE A 123 2.65 -1.31 9.79
C ILE A 123 2.40 0.09 10.34
N LEU A 124 1.52 0.82 9.66
CA LEU A 124 1.18 2.20 10.00
C LEU A 124 -0.25 2.30 10.53
N SER A 125 -0.50 3.23 11.45
CA SER A 125 -1.84 3.71 11.77
C SER A 125 -2.09 5.01 11.04
N LYS A 126 -2.98 4.96 10.04
CA LYS A 126 -3.39 6.09 9.20
C LYS A 126 -4.43 6.94 9.91
N PRO A 127 -4.27 8.27 10.00
CA PRO A 127 -5.33 9.19 10.45
C PRO A 127 -6.43 9.36 9.40
N ALA A 128 -7.54 9.99 9.79
CA ALA A 128 -8.57 10.45 8.85
C ALA A 128 -8.02 11.58 7.95
N GLY A 129 -8.63 11.79 6.78
CA GLY A 129 -8.24 12.83 5.82
C GLY A 129 -7.09 12.47 4.89
N VAL A 130 -6.18 11.58 5.31
CA VAL A 130 -5.02 11.15 4.51
C VAL A 130 -5.41 10.05 3.52
N LEU A 131 -5.03 10.22 2.25
CA LEU A 131 -5.15 9.16 1.23
C LEU A 131 -4.17 8.02 1.51
N THR A 132 -4.56 6.78 1.30
CA THR A 132 -3.62 5.65 1.37
C THR A 132 -2.67 5.64 0.18
N GLN A 133 -3.21 5.89 -1.01
CA GLN A 133 -2.49 6.06 -2.28
C GLN A 133 -3.06 7.26 -3.01
N LYS A 134 -2.26 7.90 -3.87
CA LYS A 134 -2.72 9.00 -4.71
C LYS A 134 -3.91 8.62 -5.57
N ALA A 135 -4.86 9.53 -5.69
CA ALA A 135 -5.93 9.48 -6.68
C ALA A 135 -5.54 10.31 -7.92
N GLU A 136 -4.84 11.43 -7.71
CA GLU A 136 -4.33 12.34 -8.74
C GLU A 136 -2.82 12.60 -8.55
N ASN A 137 -2.15 13.04 -9.62
CA ASN A 137 -0.69 13.21 -9.62
C ASN A 137 -0.16 14.16 -8.53
N ASN A 138 -0.95 15.17 -8.14
CA ASN A 138 -0.55 16.18 -7.15
C ASN A 138 -0.93 15.82 -5.72
N ASP A 139 -1.66 14.74 -5.51
CA ASP A 139 -2.07 14.30 -4.19
C ASP A 139 -0.86 13.93 -3.31
N LEU A 140 -1.02 14.12 -2.02
CA LEU A 140 -0.13 13.55 -1.01
C LEU A 140 -0.81 12.33 -0.41
N SER A 141 -0.07 11.25 -0.25
CA SER A 141 -0.64 10.03 0.31
C SER A 141 0.30 9.36 1.31
N LEU A 142 -0.25 8.43 2.08
CA LEU A 142 0.50 7.62 3.04
C LEU A 142 1.64 6.85 2.37
N ASN A 143 1.44 6.42 1.12
CA ASN A 143 2.46 5.70 0.35
C ASN A 143 3.69 6.58 0.10
N GLU A 144 3.50 7.82 -0.35
CA GLU A 144 4.61 8.76 -0.56
C GLU A 144 5.24 9.19 0.77
N TRP A 145 4.43 9.39 1.82
CA TRP A 145 4.94 9.67 3.17
C TRP A 145 5.85 8.55 3.67
N MET A 146 5.44 7.30 3.51
CA MET A 146 6.22 6.12 3.90
C MET A 146 7.58 6.09 3.19
N ILE A 147 7.61 6.31 1.87
CA ILE A 147 8.86 6.33 1.12
C ILE A 147 9.74 7.49 1.61
N GLY A 148 9.17 8.67 1.84
CA GLY A 148 9.86 9.82 2.41
C GLY A 148 10.43 9.53 3.81
N TYR A 149 9.66 8.86 4.67
CA TYR A 149 10.12 8.38 5.97
C TYR A 149 11.34 7.45 5.87
N LEU A 150 11.28 6.47 4.99
CA LEU A 150 12.38 5.50 4.81
C LEU A 150 13.66 6.17 4.27
N LEU A 151 13.52 7.14 3.36
CA LEU A 151 14.64 7.95 2.86
C LEU A 151 15.24 8.83 3.96
N GLU A 152 14.41 9.57 4.70
CA GLU A 152 14.85 10.46 5.77
C GLU A 152 15.55 9.72 6.91
N LYS A 153 15.10 8.49 7.21
CA LYS A 153 15.73 7.62 8.21
C LYS A 153 16.94 6.83 7.68
N GLY A 154 17.33 7.04 6.43
CA GLY A 154 18.44 6.32 5.79
C GLY A 154 18.23 4.81 5.67
N LYS A 155 16.97 4.35 5.69
CA LYS A 155 16.61 2.93 5.58
C LYS A 155 16.62 2.42 4.14
N ILE A 156 16.45 3.33 3.20
CA ILE A 156 16.61 3.11 1.77
C ILE A 156 17.38 4.29 1.17
N LYS A 157 18.04 4.04 0.05
CA LYS A 157 18.72 5.07 -0.75
C LYS A 157 17.88 5.44 -1.96
N GLU A 158 18.10 6.65 -2.49
CA GLU A 158 17.38 7.14 -3.66
C GLU A 158 17.59 6.24 -4.90
N GLU A 159 18.79 5.73 -5.06
CA GLU A 159 19.15 4.85 -6.17
C GLU A 159 18.36 3.53 -6.15
N GLU A 160 18.05 3.02 -4.95
CA GLU A 160 17.30 1.79 -4.77
C GLU A 160 15.84 1.90 -5.25
N LEU A 161 15.26 3.12 -5.23
CA LEU A 161 13.90 3.36 -5.72
C LEU A 161 13.70 3.08 -7.21
N ARG A 162 14.79 3.04 -7.99
CA ARG A 162 14.74 2.62 -9.40
C ARG A 162 14.50 1.13 -9.53
N LEU A 163 14.94 0.35 -8.57
CA LEU A 163 14.89 -1.11 -8.57
C LEU A 163 13.64 -1.64 -7.89
N PHE A 164 13.35 -1.08 -6.74
CA PHE A 164 12.17 -1.41 -5.94
C PHE A 164 11.63 -0.16 -5.25
N LYS A 165 10.31 0.03 -5.35
CA LYS A 165 9.61 1.07 -4.62
C LYS A 165 8.78 0.43 -3.50
N PRO A 166 9.07 0.72 -2.23
CA PRO A 166 8.19 0.35 -1.12
C PRO A 166 6.75 0.76 -1.39
N SER A 167 5.80 -0.06 -0.98
CA SER A 167 4.40 0.21 -1.26
C SER A 167 3.47 -0.26 -0.16
N VAL A 168 2.34 0.44 -0.01
CA VAL A 168 1.22 -0.03 0.81
C VAL A 168 0.60 -1.27 0.15
N CYS A 169 0.30 -2.29 0.95
CA CYS A 169 -0.25 -3.58 0.48
C CYS A 169 -1.78 -3.66 0.64
N ASN A 170 -2.38 -2.86 1.52
CA ASN A 170 -3.83 -2.70 1.61
C ASN A 170 -4.22 -1.23 1.57
N ARG A 171 -5.49 -0.95 1.30
CA ARG A 171 -6.00 0.42 1.21
C ARG A 171 -7.13 0.63 2.20
N LEU A 172 -7.15 1.82 2.79
CA LEU A 172 -8.28 2.37 3.51
C LEU A 172 -8.83 3.57 2.73
N ASP A 173 -10.12 3.84 2.87
CA ASP A 173 -10.72 5.07 2.35
C ASP A 173 -10.04 6.29 2.98
N ARG A 174 -10.12 7.47 2.34
CA ARG A 174 -9.49 8.71 2.81
C ARG A 174 -9.75 8.95 4.31
N ASN A 175 -10.99 8.81 4.73
CA ASN A 175 -11.43 9.11 6.10
C ASN A 175 -11.50 7.89 7.03
N THR A 176 -11.28 6.68 6.52
CA THR A 176 -11.12 5.49 7.37
C THR A 176 -9.75 5.52 8.03
N THR A 177 -9.73 5.38 9.34
CA THR A 177 -8.50 5.40 10.15
C THR A 177 -7.99 3.98 10.43
N GLY A 178 -6.75 3.85 10.92
CA GLY A 178 -6.22 2.59 11.44
C GLY A 178 -5.16 1.92 10.56
N LEU A 179 -5.04 0.60 10.69
CA LEU A 179 -3.90 -0.18 10.24
C LEU A 179 -3.76 -0.27 8.72
N VAL A 180 -2.57 0.08 8.22
CA VAL A 180 -2.15 -0.09 6.84
C VAL A 180 -0.84 -0.88 6.82
N LEU A 181 -0.83 -1.96 6.05
CA LEU A 181 0.34 -2.82 5.81
C LEU A 181 1.15 -2.26 4.65
N CYS A 182 2.45 -2.18 4.84
CA CYS A 182 3.40 -1.70 3.83
C CYS A 182 4.53 -2.71 3.67
N GLY A 183 4.86 -3.08 2.43
CA GLY A 183 6.05 -3.83 2.10
C GLY A 183 7.21 -2.86 1.84
N ILE A 184 8.30 -3.00 2.59
CA ILE A 184 9.49 -2.14 2.48
C ILE A 184 10.71 -2.84 1.90
N SER A 185 10.58 -4.14 1.61
CA SER A 185 11.48 -4.91 0.74
C SER A 185 10.68 -5.59 -0.37
N LEU A 186 11.34 -5.95 -1.46
CA LEU A 186 10.68 -6.64 -2.59
C LEU A 186 10.01 -7.94 -2.13
N ILE A 187 10.75 -8.79 -1.43
CA ILE A 187 10.25 -10.08 -0.95
C ILE A 187 9.14 -9.92 0.09
N GLY A 188 9.28 -8.95 1.02
CA GLY A 188 8.25 -8.62 2.00
C GLY A 188 6.95 -8.15 1.33
N THR A 189 7.06 -7.29 0.31
CA THR A 189 5.91 -6.80 -0.47
C THR A 189 5.21 -7.94 -1.19
N GLN A 190 5.95 -8.82 -1.85
CA GLN A 190 5.39 -9.98 -2.57
C GLN A 190 4.65 -10.91 -1.61
N LYS A 191 5.28 -11.29 -0.50
CA LYS A 191 4.69 -12.19 0.50
C LYS A 191 3.45 -11.57 1.17
N LEU A 192 3.48 -10.27 1.54
CA LEU A 192 2.31 -9.59 2.09
C LEU A 192 1.14 -9.55 1.09
N ASN A 193 1.42 -9.23 -0.17
CA ASN A 193 0.39 -9.22 -1.21
C ASN A 193 -0.21 -10.62 -1.43
N ASP A 194 0.59 -11.67 -1.39
CA ASP A 194 0.11 -13.05 -1.48
C ASP A 194 -0.78 -13.43 -0.28
N LEU A 195 -0.39 -13.05 0.93
CA LEU A 195 -1.20 -13.28 2.14
C LEU A 195 -2.54 -12.54 2.08
N ILE A 196 -2.55 -11.30 1.59
CA ILE A 196 -3.75 -10.48 1.44
C ILE A 196 -4.66 -11.07 0.34
N LYS A 197 -4.08 -11.40 -0.82
CA LYS A 197 -4.79 -12.01 -1.96
C LYS A 197 -5.47 -13.33 -1.56
N ASN A 198 -4.76 -14.16 -0.79
CA ASN A 198 -5.23 -15.44 -0.31
C ASN A 198 -6.04 -15.34 1.01
N ARG A 199 -6.36 -14.12 1.47
CA ARG A 199 -7.18 -13.85 2.66
C ARG A 199 -6.63 -14.50 3.93
N LYS A 200 -5.30 -14.64 4.04
CA LYS A 200 -4.64 -15.26 5.19
C LYS A 200 -4.50 -14.32 6.38
N ILE A 201 -4.47 -13.00 6.15
CA ILE A 201 -4.44 -11.98 7.20
C ILE A 201 -5.89 -11.60 7.54
N ARG A 202 -6.32 -11.80 8.78
CA ARG A 202 -7.63 -11.38 9.25
C ARG A 202 -7.60 -9.89 9.59
N LYS A 203 -8.65 -9.17 9.20
CA LYS A 203 -8.75 -7.72 9.33
C LYS A 203 -10.03 -7.35 10.05
N TYR A 204 -9.89 -6.70 11.18
CA TYR A 204 -11.01 -6.29 12.02
C TYR A 204 -11.10 -4.79 12.12
N TYR A 205 -12.32 -4.31 12.04
CA TYR A 205 -12.65 -2.89 12.12
C TYR A 205 -13.54 -2.64 13.33
N ARG A 206 -13.49 -1.43 13.84
CA ARG A 206 -14.41 -0.90 14.85
C ARG A 206 -15.25 0.19 14.20
N THR A 207 -16.56 0.18 14.50
CA THR A 207 -17.49 1.18 13.96
C THR A 207 -18.65 1.39 14.90
N ILE A 208 -19.33 2.53 14.75
CA ILE A 208 -20.63 2.79 15.37
C ILE A 208 -21.64 2.89 14.24
N CYS A 209 -22.67 2.06 14.28
CA CYS A 209 -23.77 2.06 13.32
C CYS A 209 -25.07 2.57 13.95
N ILE A 210 -26.00 2.97 13.09
CA ILE A 210 -27.36 3.39 13.45
C ILE A 210 -28.21 2.14 13.76
N GLY A 211 -29.05 2.22 14.76
CA GLY A 211 -29.95 1.15 15.15
C GLY A 211 -29.34 0.14 16.12
N GLU A 212 -30.19 -0.78 16.58
CA GLU A 212 -29.83 -1.87 17.49
C GLU A 212 -29.51 -3.13 16.70
N VAL A 213 -28.23 -3.55 16.69
CA VAL A 213 -27.82 -4.85 16.22
C VAL A 213 -27.73 -5.81 17.39
N LYS A 214 -28.64 -6.81 17.45
CA LYS A 214 -28.74 -7.72 18.58
C LYS A 214 -27.79 -8.91 18.50
N ASN A 215 -27.63 -9.46 17.32
CA ASN A 215 -26.90 -10.71 17.10
C ASN A 215 -25.74 -10.52 16.13
N PRO A 216 -24.66 -11.31 16.26
CA PRO A 216 -23.66 -11.37 15.23
C PRO A 216 -24.23 -11.93 13.92
N GLY A 217 -23.64 -11.55 12.81
CA GLY A 217 -24.08 -12.00 11.51
C GLY A 217 -22.97 -11.96 10.44
N ILE A 218 -23.30 -12.57 9.31
CA ILE A 218 -22.44 -12.54 8.11
C ILE A 218 -23.29 -11.98 6.98
N LEU A 219 -22.75 -10.98 6.29
CA LEU A 219 -23.31 -10.40 5.08
C LEU A 219 -22.53 -10.91 3.87
N GLU A 220 -23.26 -11.45 2.92
CA GLU A 220 -22.77 -11.91 1.64
C GLU A 220 -23.54 -11.20 0.52
N GLY A 221 -22.95 -11.06 -0.64
CA GLY A 221 -23.55 -10.41 -1.79
C GLY A 221 -22.52 -10.18 -2.86
N THR A 222 -22.88 -9.38 -3.84
CA THR A 222 -22.00 -8.96 -4.89
C THR A 222 -21.98 -7.45 -4.99
N LEU A 223 -20.85 -6.87 -5.44
CA LEU A 223 -20.70 -5.42 -5.57
C LEU A 223 -20.77 -5.01 -7.02
N THR A 224 -21.65 -4.06 -7.30
CA THR A 224 -21.66 -3.29 -8.55
C THR A 224 -21.19 -1.87 -8.27
N LYS A 225 -20.24 -1.37 -9.08
CA LYS A 225 -19.65 -0.05 -8.89
C LYS A 225 -20.20 0.97 -9.87
N ASP A 226 -20.86 2.01 -9.37
CA ASP A 226 -21.14 3.23 -10.13
C ASP A 226 -19.88 4.11 -10.16
N HIS A 227 -19.17 4.08 -11.28
CA HIS A 227 -17.93 4.86 -11.45
C HIS A 227 -18.16 6.37 -11.44
N LYS A 228 -19.34 6.84 -11.89
CA LYS A 228 -19.65 8.29 -11.94
C LYS A 228 -19.89 8.86 -10.55
N LYS A 229 -20.59 8.13 -9.70
CA LYS A 229 -20.89 8.55 -8.32
C LYS A 229 -19.85 8.07 -7.31
N ASN A 230 -18.86 7.26 -7.73
CA ASN A 230 -17.92 6.57 -6.85
C ASN A 230 -18.64 5.91 -5.65
N LYS A 231 -19.79 5.30 -5.92
CA LYS A 231 -20.63 4.59 -4.96
C LYS A 231 -20.73 3.14 -5.38
N VAL A 232 -20.84 2.22 -4.42
CA VAL A 232 -21.11 0.81 -4.69
C VAL A 232 -22.49 0.45 -4.18
N THR A 233 -23.16 -0.44 -4.89
CA THR A 233 -24.44 -1.07 -4.50
C THR A 233 -24.22 -2.55 -4.29
N ILE A 234 -25.03 -3.14 -3.42
CA ILE A 234 -25.03 -4.58 -3.16
C ILE A 234 -26.17 -5.18 -3.97
N GLU A 235 -25.87 -6.21 -4.72
CA GLU A 235 -26.79 -6.92 -5.60
C GLU A 235 -26.66 -8.43 -5.35
N GLU A 236 -27.67 -9.21 -5.75
CA GLU A 236 -27.59 -10.67 -5.65
C GLU A 236 -26.70 -11.27 -6.74
N ASP A 237 -26.70 -10.70 -7.96
CA ASP A 237 -26.02 -11.19 -9.16
C ASP A 237 -24.98 -10.20 -9.74
N GLY A 238 -24.11 -9.63 -8.90
CA GLY A 238 -23.07 -8.70 -9.34
C GLY A 238 -21.75 -9.39 -9.69
N GLU A 239 -20.76 -8.60 -10.16
CA GLU A 239 -19.49 -9.10 -10.69
C GLU A 239 -18.54 -9.67 -9.62
N GLU A 240 -18.58 -9.14 -8.37
CA GLU A 240 -17.58 -9.44 -7.36
C GLU A 240 -18.22 -9.87 -6.03
N ALA A 241 -18.09 -11.15 -5.69
CA ALA A 241 -18.55 -11.68 -4.41
C ALA A 241 -17.82 -11.05 -3.21
N ILE A 242 -18.60 -10.60 -2.24
CA ILE A 242 -18.12 -9.96 -1.01
C ILE A 242 -18.65 -10.65 0.22
N LYS A 243 -17.85 -10.60 1.31
CA LYS A 243 -18.22 -11.20 2.58
C LYS A 243 -17.71 -10.37 3.75
N THR A 244 -18.61 -10.04 4.68
CA THR A 244 -18.34 -9.25 5.88
C THR A 244 -19.02 -9.89 7.06
N ALA A 245 -18.28 -10.20 8.12
CA ALA A 245 -18.88 -10.64 9.40
C ALA A 245 -18.91 -9.45 10.37
N TYR A 246 -19.92 -9.41 11.21
CA TYR A 246 -20.03 -8.39 12.24
C TYR A 246 -20.50 -8.99 13.58
N THR A 247 -20.03 -8.38 14.67
CA THR A 247 -20.38 -8.79 16.04
C THR A 247 -20.69 -7.54 16.84
N PRO A 248 -21.89 -7.42 17.44
CA PRO A 248 -22.20 -6.33 18.34
C PRO A 248 -21.37 -6.45 19.62
N ILE A 249 -20.74 -5.33 20.02
CA ILE A 249 -19.97 -5.25 21.26
C ILE A 249 -20.79 -4.63 22.34
N GLN A 250 -21.48 -3.53 22.01
CA GLN A 250 -22.24 -2.75 22.98
C GLN A 250 -23.36 -1.96 22.31
N LYS A 251 -24.55 -1.99 22.92
CA LYS A 251 -25.65 -1.09 22.57
C LYS A 251 -25.36 0.30 23.16
N LEU A 252 -25.52 1.33 22.37
CA LEU A 252 -25.22 2.70 22.74
C LEU A 252 -26.52 3.53 22.69
N ASN A 253 -26.86 4.14 23.83
CA ASN A 253 -27.98 5.08 23.97
C ASN A 253 -29.30 4.63 23.27
N GLN A 254 -29.57 3.32 23.25
CA GLN A 254 -30.71 2.66 22.60
C GLN A 254 -30.93 2.95 21.10
N LYS A 255 -30.05 3.76 20.47
CA LYS A 255 -30.16 4.22 19.09
C LYS A 255 -29.00 3.77 18.18
N TYR A 256 -27.89 3.34 18.78
CA TYR A 256 -26.68 2.98 18.06
C TYR A 256 -26.10 1.68 18.58
N THR A 257 -25.25 1.05 17.78
CA THR A 257 -24.50 -0.13 18.20
C THR A 257 -23.02 0.04 17.87
N TYR A 258 -22.15 -0.24 18.84
CA TYR A 258 -20.73 -0.38 18.66
C TYR A 258 -20.43 -1.78 18.15
N LEU A 259 -19.81 -1.90 16.99
CA LEU A 259 -19.55 -3.17 16.30
C LEU A 259 -18.05 -3.44 16.16
N GLU A 260 -17.71 -4.72 16.22
CA GLU A 260 -16.53 -5.27 15.55
C GLU A 260 -16.97 -5.86 14.20
N VAL A 261 -16.20 -5.56 13.16
CA VAL A 261 -16.48 -6.04 11.80
C VAL A 261 -15.23 -6.73 11.24
N GLU A 262 -15.38 -8.00 10.85
CA GLU A 262 -14.32 -8.73 10.14
C GLU A 262 -14.49 -8.54 8.64
N LEU A 263 -13.49 -7.97 8.00
CA LEU A 263 -13.44 -7.77 6.55
C LEU A 263 -12.82 -9.00 5.88
N ILE A 264 -13.64 -9.96 5.48
CA ILE A 264 -13.19 -11.22 4.86
C ILE A 264 -12.72 -10.97 3.43
N THR A 265 -13.50 -10.24 2.63
CA THR A 265 -13.08 -9.69 1.34
C THR A 265 -12.78 -8.21 1.48
N GLY A 266 -12.01 -7.61 0.58
CA GLY A 266 -11.57 -6.21 0.72
C GLY A 266 -11.87 -5.37 -0.50
N LYS A 267 -13.15 -4.97 -0.69
CA LYS A 267 -13.57 -4.12 -1.81
C LYS A 267 -13.87 -2.69 -1.34
N THR A 268 -13.85 -1.76 -2.28
CA THR A 268 -14.11 -0.33 -2.03
C THR A 268 -15.43 -0.15 -1.30
N HIS A 269 -15.41 0.60 -0.21
CA HIS A 269 -16.58 0.92 0.64
C HIS A 269 -17.37 -0.30 1.17
N GLN A 270 -16.83 -1.52 1.10
CA GLN A 270 -17.57 -2.76 1.36
C GLN A 270 -18.31 -2.75 2.71
N ILE A 271 -17.63 -2.49 3.84
CA ILE A 271 -18.25 -2.44 5.16
C ILE A 271 -19.37 -1.41 5.20
N ARG A 272 -19.14 -0.25 4.60
CA ARG A 272 -20.08 0.88 4.58
C ARG A 272 -21.36 0.54 3.83
N ALA A 273 -21.22 -0.06 2.64
CA ALA A 273 -22.35 -0.48 1.82
C ALA A 273 -23.09 -1.68 2.43
N HIS A 274 -22.37 -2.69 2.96
CA HIS A 274 -22.97 -3.86 3.59
C HIS A 274 -23.83 -3.50 4.80
N LEU A 275 -23.30 -2.71 5.74
CA LEU A 275 -24.09 -2.34 6.92
C LEU A 275 -25.25 -1.41 6.57
N ALA A 276 -25.08 -0.56 5.55
CA ALA A 276 -26.18 0.27 5.05
C ALA A 276 -27.31 -0.55 4.37
N SER A 277 -26.98 -1.66 3.69
CA SER A 277 -27.99 -2.51 3.03
C SER A 277 -28.92 -3.24 4.00
N ILE A 278 -28.51 -3.37 5.26
CA ILE A 278 -29.32 -3.92 6.34
C ILE A 278 -29.81 -2.85 7.32
N GLU A 279 -29.94 -1.59 6.87
CA GLU A 279 -30.42 -0.43 7.62
C GLU A 279 -29.56 -0.02 8.83
N HIS A 280 -28.35 -0.55 8.94
CA HIS A 280 -27.37 -0.24 9.98
C HIS A 280 -26.20 0.62 9.44
N ALA A 281 -26.51 1.70 8.72
CA ALA A 281 -25.50 2.59 8.16
C ALA A 281 -24.57 3.15 9.25
N LEU A 282 -23.31 3.41 8.87
CA LEU A 282 -22.31 3.96 9.79
C LEU A 282 -22.62 5.42 10.16
N VAL A 283 -22.42 5.75 11.42
CA VAL A 283 -22.49 7.14 11.88
C VAL A 283 -21.39 7.97 11.21
N GLY A 284 -21.77 9.15 10.72
CA GLY A 284 -20.87 10.05 10.01
C GLY A 284 -20.64 9.70 8.53
N ASP A 285 -21.22 8.62 8.03
CA ASP A 285 -21.05 8.26 6.62
C ASP A 285 -21.87 9.16 5.70
N THR A 286 -21.20 10.02 4.93
CA THR A 286 -21.85 10.98 4.03
C THR A 286 -22.39 10.36 2.73
N LYS A 287 -22.00 9.11 2.40
CA LYS A 287 -22.44 8.43 1.18
C LYS A 287 -23.56 7.42 1.40
N TYR A 288 -23.51 6.70 2.51
CA TYR A 288 -24.42 5.60 2.81
C TYR A 288 -25.22 5.83 4.10
N GLY A 289 -24.85 6.86 4.88
CA GLY A 289 -25.44 7.15 6.18
C GLY A 289 -26.74 7.96 6.12
N ASN A 290 -27.28 8.24 7.31
CA ASN A 290 -28.47 9.07 7.50
C ASN A 290 -28.06 10.53 7.68
N ALA A 291 -28.66 11.43 6.89
CA ALA A 291 -28.31 12.85 6.88
C ALA A 291 -28.60 13.56 8.21
N GLU A 292 -29.73 13.27 8.86
CA GLU A 292 -30.13 13.90 10.13
C GLU A 292 -29.21 13.48 11.27
N VAL A 293 -28.90 12.17 11.36
CA VAL A 293 -27.93 11.65 12.33
C VAL A 293 -26.57 12.30 12.10
N ASN A 294 -26.09 12.32 10.86
CA ASN A 294 -24.79 12.91 10.53
C ASN A 294 -24.73 14.40 10.88
N GLN A 295 -25.81 15.15 10.64
CA GLN A 295 -25.90 16.56 11.03
C GLN A 295 -25.82 16.74 12.56
N SER A 296 -26.50 15.91 13.32
CA SER A 296 -26.45 15.91 14.79
C SER A 296 -25.03 15.63 15.30
N PHE A 297 -24.36 14.61 14.78
CA PHE A 297 -22.98 14.28 15.15
C PHE A 297 -21.97 15.35 14.73
N LYS A 298 -22.16 15.95 13.55
CA LYS A 298 -21.35 17.09 13.10
C LYS A 298 -21.49 18.28 14.03
N LYS A 299 -22.71 18.61 14.46
CA LYS A 299 -22.96 19.72 15.40
C LYS A 299 -22.33 19.47 16.75
N LYS A 300 -22.51 18.26 17.31
CA LYS A 300 -22.08 17.91 18.68
C LYS A 300 -20.59 17.60 18.77
N TYR A 301 -20.06 16.80 17.83
CA TYR A 301 -18.71 16.24 17.92
C TYR A 301 -17.76 16.74 16.82
N LYS A 302 -18.25 17.58 15.91
CA LYS A 302 -17.52 18.01 14.70
C LYS A 302 -17.20 16.84 13.74
N LEU A 303 -17.90 15.72 13.88
CA LEU A 303 -17.73 14.56 13.02
C LEU A 303 -18.27 14.86 11.62
N ASP A 304 -17.43 14.73 10.60
CA ASP A 304 -17.76 15.00 9.18
C ASP A 304 -17.54 13.79 8.27
N SER A 305 -17.17 12.66 8.83
CA SER A 305 -16.89 11.44 8.09
C SER A 305 -17.24 10.18 8.91
N GLN A 306 -17.27 9.02 8.23
CA GLN A 306 -17.64 7.75 8.84
C GLN A 306 -16.74 7.38 10.03
N LEU A 307 -17.36 6.97 11.15
CA LEU A 307 -16.68 6.34 12.26
C LEU A 307 -16.33 4.89 11.91
N LEU A 308 -15.23 4.71 11.16
CA LEU A 308 -14.71 3.41 10.75
C LEU A 308 -13.21 3.38 10.99
N HIS A 309 -12.75 2.38 11.74
CA HIS A 309 -11.37 2.25 12.17
C HIS A 309 -10.86 0.83 11.95
N ALA A 310 -9.82 0.66 11.12
CA ALA A 310 -9.09 -0.60 10.94
C ALA A 310 -8.28 -0.88 12.22
N TYR A 311 -8.91 -1.61 13.14
CA TYR A 311 -8.49 -1.71 14.53
C TYR A 311 -7.44 -2.78 14.76
N ARG A 312 -7.61 -3.98 14.15
CA ARG A 312 -6.83 -5.17 14.46
C ARG A 312 -6.47 -5.95 13.19
N LEU A 313 -5.22 -6.41 13.14
CA LEU A 313 -4.73 -7.37 12.13
C LEU A 313 -4.22 -8.60 12.86
N GLU A 314 -4.58 -9.79 12.37
CA GLU A 314 -4.10 -11.08 12.88
C GLU A 314 -3.39 -11.82 11.75
N PHE A 315 -2.15 -12.19 12.01
CA PHE A 315 -1.32 -12.93 11.07
C PHE A 315 -1.41 -14.44 11.35
N PRO A 316 -1.38 -15.29 10.32
CA PRO A 316 -1.29 -16.75 10.49
C PRO A 316 0.13 -17.17 10.90
N VAL A 317 0.35 -18.47 11.06
CA VAL A 317 1.70 -19.03 11.11
C VAL A 317 2.43 -18.70 9.81
N LEU A 318 3.63 -18.14 9.92
CA LEU A 318 4.45 -17.65 8.82
C LEU A 318 5.88 -18.17 8.94
N ASP A 319 6.57 -18.18 7.79
CA ASP A 319 7.97 -18.56 7.65
C ASP A 319 8.78 -17.52 6.87
N GLY A 320 10.08 -17.77 6.77
CA GLY A 320 11.01 -16.99 5.96
C GLY A 320 11.06 -15.52 6.37
N CYS A 321 11.00 -14.61 5.42
CA CYS A 321 11.18 -13.18 5.69
C CYS A 321 10.05 -12.56 6.51
N LEU A 322 8.92 -13.22 6.67
CA LEU A 322 7.77 -12.78 7.48
C LEU A 322 7.61 -13.57 8.79
N GLU A 323 8.53 -14.49 9.12
CA GLU A 323 8.51 -15.24 10.39
C GLU A 323 8.34 -14.34 11.63
N PRO A 324 8.97 -13.16 11.73
CA PRO A 324 8.76 -12.25 12.86
C PRO A 324 7.32 -11.79 13.07
N LEU A 325 6.46 -11.93 12.08
CA LEU A 325 5.02 -11.61 12.15
C LEU A 325 4.16 -12.84 12.45
N SER A 326 4.74 -14.04 12.54
CA SER A 326 4.01 -15.29 12.73
C SER A 326 3.14 -15.23 13.97
N GLU A 327 1.83 -15.49 13.82
CA GLU A 327 0.81 -15.48 14.89
C GLU A 327 0.67 -14.13 15.64
N MET A 328 1.30 -13.06 15.14
CA MET A 328 1.22 -11.74 15.76
C MET A 328 -0.13 -11.08 15.53
N VAL A 329 -0.54 -10.32 16.54
CA VAL A 329 -1.73 -9.47 16.52
C VAL A 329 -1.30 -8.02 16.68
N PHE A 330 -1.68 -7.17 15.73
CA PHE A 330 -1.40 -5.73 15.77
C PHE A 330 -2.68 -4.95 16.00
N LEU A 331 -2.61 -3.96 16.89
CA LEU A 331 -3.73 -3.10 17.26
C LEU A 331 -3.40 -1.64 16.95
N ALA A 332 -4.31 -0.93 16.32
CA ALA A 332 -4.27 0.53 16.27
C ALA A 332 -5.13 1.13 17.38
N PRO A 333 -4.64 2.09 18.16
CA PRO A 333 -5.45 2.76 19.16
C PRO A 333 -6.57 3.56 18.49
N LEU A 334 -7.79 3.46 19.01
CA LEU A 334 -8.92 4.26 18.53
C LEU A 334 -8.57 5.76 18.55
N PRO A 335 -8.96 6.53 17.53
CA PRO A 335 -8.83 7.98 17.50
C PRO A 335 -9.50 8.65 18.71
N LYS A 336 -8.97 9.81 19.14
CA LYS A 336 -9.50 10.55 20.28
C LYS A 336 -10.99 10.88 20.10
N GLU A 337 -11.37 11.33 18.91
CA GLU A 337 -12.75 11.64 18.56
C GLU A 337 -13.66 10.41 18.70
N PHE A 338 -13.23 9.26 18.17
CA PHE A 338 -13.98 8.01 18.31
C PHE A 338 -14.19 7.62 19.77
N LYS A 339 -13.13 7.70 20.59
CA LYS A 339 -13.22 7.42 22.04
C LYS A 339 -14.18 8.37 22.77
N THR A 340 -14.14 9.66 22.42
CA THR A 340 -15.02 10.67 23.02
C THR A 340 -16.49 10.37 22.70
N ILE A 341 -16.80 10.08 21.43
CA ILE A 341 -18.15 9.73 20.99
C ILE A 341 -18.62 8.43 21.67
N LEU A 342 -17.77 7.41 21.68
CA LEU A 342 -18.11 6.13 22.33
C LEU A 342 -18.44 6.32 23.80
N LYS A 343 -17.62 7.04 24.54
CA LYS A 343 -17.84 7.35 25.97
C LYS A 343 -19.12 8.12 26.23
N ASP A 344 -19.47 9.05 25.34
CA ASP A 344 -20.63 9.93 25.52
C ASP A 344 -21.97 9.25 25.16
N LEU A 345 -21.91 8.15 24.40
CA LEU A 345 -23.05 7.34 24.01
C LEU A 345 -23.24 6.10 24.90
N THR A 346 -22.23 5.73 25.71
CA THR A 346 -22.30 4.64 26.70
C THR A 346 -23.10 5.06 27.92
#